data_49489120b2d927180901d79125dec086
#
_entry.id   49489120b2d927180901d79125dec086
#
_cell.length_a   1.000
_cell.length_b   1.000
_cell.length_c   1.000
_cell.angle_alpha   90.00
_cell.angle_beta   90.00
_cell.angle_gamma   90.00
#
_symmetry.space_group_name_H-M   'P 1'
#
loop_
_entity.id
_entity.type
_entity.pdbx_description
1 polymer ?
#
loop_
_entity_poly.entity_id
_entity_poly.type
_entity_poly.pdbx_seq_one_letter_code
_entity_poly.pdbx_strand_id
1 'polypeptide(L)'
;MNNDKHKLYMLRILKDVFNDPELSQILAFKGDASLMFFYQLPRFSVDLDFNLLDITQKEMAYQKLREIALKYGRIADEQLKHNDPLVVLDYEKGEQNLKLKLSTRFFDNHYELKNLAGTNIPVMVEPDMFAHKLCALLDRDGMTGHDVFDIHFFLSKQAPIHAGIVEQRMKKLFANYLDDCIAALQTVSTKELMQNVGEFIEGKLKQEMKSGKLIDRTIEMLEERKIVPFITEYPRNRMPIEDVTITHSPEGKNILLAQIAGKSFMEKEISTKEFSIFQALPKDEDRKNFLVHLARENYFDEWQKQSDRNTPSLKR
;
A
#
# COMPACT_ATOMS: atom_id res chain seq x y z
N MET A 1 -26.57 -0.06 8.97
CA MET A 1 -25.36 0.08 9.76
C MET A 1 -25.31 1.44 10.45
N ASN A 2 -24.96 1.48 11.73
CA ASN A 2 -24.70 2.75 12.45
C ASN A 2 -23.22 3.13 12.28
N ASN A 3 -22.95 4.13 11.42
CA ASN A 3 -21.59 4.55 11.07
C ASN A 3 -20.78 5.04 12.28
N ASP A 4 -21.37 5.80 13.20
CA ASP A 4 -20.67 6.32 14.38
C ASP A 4 -20.26 5.20 15.33
N LYS A 5 -21.15 4.23 15.52
CA LYS A 5 -20.88 3.05 16.32
C LYS A 5 -19.79 2.19 15.71
N HIS A 6 -19.86 1.91 14.41
CA HIS A 6 -18.85 1.16 13.69
C HIS A 6 -17.48 1.83 13.79
N LYS A 7 -17.42 3.14 13.57
CA LYS A 7 -16.20 3.96 13.71
C LYS A 7 -15.63 3.89 15.14
N LEU A 8 -16.48 3.87 16.16
CA LEU A 8 -16.04 3.73 17.56
C LEU A 8 -15.35 2.37 17.79
N TYR A 9 -15.90 1.27 17.26
CA TYR A 9 -15.25 -0.04 17.34
C TYR A 9 -13.91 -0.07 16.60
N MET A 10 -13.85 0.50 15.39
CA MET A 10 -12.60 0.64 14.64
C MET A 10 -11.52 1.39 15.45
N LEU A 11 -11.89 2.53 16.07
CA LEU A 11 -10.97 3.32 16.90
C LEU A 11 -10.46 2.55 18.12
N ARG A 12 -11.32 1.81 18.80
CA ARG A 12 -10.94 1.00 19.97
C ARG A 12 -9.99 -0.13 19.58
N ILE A 13 -10.29 -0.81 18.48
CA ILE A 13 -9.46 -1.89 17.96
C ILE A 13 -8.10 -1.34 17.52
N LEU A 14 -8.05 -0.24 16.76
CA LEU A 14 -6.80 0.40 16.37
C LEU A 14 -5.94 0.78 17.59
N LYS A 15 -6.59 1.31 18.63
CA LYS A 15 -5.90 1.64 19.88
C LYS A 15 -5.30 0.38 20.53
N ASP A 16 -6.04 -0.71 20.63
CA ASP A 16 -5.53 -1.95 21.22
C ASP A 16 -4.39 -2.55 20.36
N VAL A 17 -4.51 -2.52 19.03
CA VAL A 17 -3.47 -3.02 18.11
C VAL A 17 -2.17 -2.23 18.27
N PHE A 18 -2.22 -0.91 18.25
CA PHE A 18 -1.00 -0.09 18.29
C PHE A 18 -0.49 0.24 19.70
N ASN A 19 -1.22 -0.12 20.75
CA ASN A 19 -0.72 -0.16 22.12
C ASN A 19 -0.14 -1.54 22.50
N ASP A 20 -0.35 -2.58 21.69
CA ASP A 20 0.35 -3.85 21.87
C ASP A 20 1.83 -3.69 21.46
N PRO A 21 2.80 -4.01 22.35
CA PRO A 21 4.21 -3.73 22.11
C PRO A 21 4.83 -4.55 20.98
N GLU A 22 4.27 -5.70 20.63
CA GLU A 22 4.76 -6.53 19.53
C GLU A 22 4.11 -6.10 18.20
N LEU A 23 2.79 -5.92 18.18
CA LEU A 23 2.07 -5.51 16.96
C LEU A 23 2.48 -4.11 16.48
N SER A 24 2.71 -3.18 17.38
CA SER A 24 3.10 -1.80 17.03
C SER A 24 4.45 -1.70 16.31
N GLN A 25 5.31 -2.69 16.45
CA GLN A 25 6.62 -2.75 15.79
C GLN A 25 6.59 -3.40 14.40
N ILE A 26 5.55 -4.20 14.12
CA ILE A 26 5.50 -5.02 12.92
C ILE A 26 4.31 -4.73 12.02
N LEU A 27 3.38 -3.88 12.45
CA LEU A 27 2.21 -3.49 11.67
C LEU A 27 2.25 -2.03 11.27
N ALA A 28 1.78 -1.75 10.06
CA ALA A 28 1.47 -0.41 9.60
C ALA A 28 0.03 -0.35 9.06
N PHE A 29 -0.68 0.73 9.37
CA PHE A 29 -2.07 0.94 8.98
C PHE A 29 -2.16 1.48 7.57
N LYS A 30 -3.07 0.93 6.77
CA LYS A 30 -3.29 1.31 5.37
C LYS A 30 -4.76 1.21 4.96
N GLY A 31 -5.02 1.40 3.68
CA GLY A 31 -6.32 1.16 3.07
C GLY A 31 -7.34 2.26 3.34
N ASP A 32 -8.61 1.95 3.05
CA ASP A 32 -9.70 2.92 3.03
C ASP A 32 -9.96 3.58 4.38
N ALA A 33 -9.87 2.81 5.46
CA ALA A 33 -10.04 3.34 6.80
C ALA A 33 -8.91 4.31 7.19
N SER A 34 -7.67 4.04 6.77
CA SER A 34 -6.57 4.99 7.01
C SER A 34 -6.76 6.29 6.22
N LEU A 35 -7.29 6.22 5.00
CA LEU A 35 -7.66 7.39 4.22
C LEU A 35 -8.78 8.19 4.89
N MET A 36 -9.79 7.50 5.44
CA MET A 36 -10.90 8.14 6.17
C MET A 36 -10.43 8.82 7.45
N PHE A 37 -9.56 8.18 8.24
CA PHE A 37 -9.11 8.74 9.52
C PHE A 37 -8.07 9.84 9.38
N PHE A 38 -7.17 9.78 8.43
CA PHE A 38 -5.99 10.64 8.36
C PHE A 38 -5.92 11.56 7.14
N TYR A 39 -6.63 11.23 6.05
CA TYR A 39 -6.52 11.95 4.79
C TYR A 39 -7.85 12.52 4.28
N GLN A 40 -8.90 12.47 5.13
CA GLN A 40 -10.20 13.09 4.86
C GLN A 40 -10.94 12.50 3.64
N LEU A 41 -10.78 11.18 3.40
CA LEU A 41 -11.57 10.51 2.36
C LEU A 41 -13.07 10.70 2.65
N PRO A 42 -13.86 11.31 1.72
CA PRO A 42 -15.26 11.67 1.96
C PRO A 42 -16.22 10.50 1.69
N ARG A 43 -15.86 9.31 2.14
CA ARG A 43 -16.71 8.14 2.20
C ARG A 43 -16.39 7.28 3.40
N PHE A 44 -17.36 6.50 3.85
CA PHE A 44 -17.17 5.59 4.96
C PHE A 44 -16.37 4.34 4.53
N SER A 45 -15.59 3.79 5.47
CA SER A 45 -14.89 2.51 5.34
C SER A 45 -15.24 1.60 6.51
N VAL A 46 -15.37 0.31 6.24
CA VAL A 46 -15.84 -0.69 7.22
C VAL A 46 -14.75 -1.69 7.64
N ASP A 47 -13.59 -1.66 6.99
CA ASP A 47 -12.53 -2.64 7.22
C ASP A 47 -11.28 -1.95 7.80
N LEU A 48 -10.48 -2.69 8.57
CA LEU A 48 -9.14 -2.28 9.04
C LEU A 48 -8.10 -3.11 8.29
N ASP A 49 -7.29 -2.44 7.48
CA ASP A 49 -6.24 -3.06 6.68
C ASP A 49 -4.87 -2.72 7.24
N PHE A 50 -4.04 -3.74 7.45
CA PHE A 50 -2.67 -3.60 7.94
C PHE A 50 -1.66 -4.18 6.94
N ASN A 51 -0.48 -3.57 6.85
CA ASN A 51 0.70 -4.21 6.27
C ASN A 51 1.50 -4.89 7.38
N LEU A 52 1.90 -6.13 7.15
CA LEU A 52 2.87 -6.82 7.97
C LEU A 52 4.27 -6.47 7.48
N LEU A 53 5.05 -5.81 8.34
CA LEU A 53 6.41 -5.33 8.02
C LEU A 53 7.45 -6.44 8.16
N ASP A 54 7.16 -7.48 8.95
CA ASP A 54 8.00 -8.64 9.16
C ASP A 54 7.16 -9.92 8.96
N ILE A 55 7.26 -10.53 7.78
CA ILE A 55 6.47 -11.71 7.39
C ILE A 55 6.74 -12.93 8.27
N THR A 56 7.90 -13.00 8.93
CA THR A 56 8.24 -14.11 9.85
C THR A 56 7.35 -14.11 11.09
N GLN A 57 6.70 -12.99 11.38
CA GLN A 57 5.79 -12.80 12.51
C GLN A 57 4.30 -13.00 12.15
N LYS A 58 4.00 -13.55 10.95
CA LYS A 58 2.64 -13.64 10.42
C LYS A 58 1.67 -14.35 11.35
N GLU A 59 2.03 -15.52 11.86
CA GLU A 59 1.19 -16.32 12.76
C GLU A 59 0.94 -15.59 14.07
N MET A 60 1.98 -15.00 14.66
CA MET A 60 1.87 -14.23 15.91
C MET A 60 0.97 -13.01 15.71
N ALA A 61 1.19 -12.25 14.64
CA ALA A 61 0.37 -11.06 14.32
C ALA A 61 -1.11 -11.43 14.14
N TYR A 62 -1.39 -12.52 13.41
CA TYR A 62 -2.75 -13.02 13.21
C TYR A 62 -3.41 -13.42 14.55
N GLN A 63 -2.73 -14.20 15.40
CA GLN A 63 -3.28 -14.64 16.68
C GLN A 63 -3.60 -13.44 17.59
N LYS A 64 -2.70 -12.47 17.68
CA LYS A 64 -2.93 -11.27 18.47
C LYS A 64 -4.08 -10.40 17.93
N LEU A 65 -4.19 -10.21 16.61
CA LEU A 65 -5.33 -9.53 16.01
C LEU A 65 -6.66 -10.23 16.32
N ARG A 66 -6.66 -11.57 16.29
CA ARG A 66 -7.80 -12.39 16.66
C ARG A 66 -8.17 -12.23 18.14
N GLU A 67 -7.19 -12.26 19.05
CA GLU A 67 -7.40 -12.06 20.49
C GLU A 67 -7.96 -10.65 20.79
N ILE A 68 -7.45 -9.62 20.11
CA ILE A 68 -7.98 -8.26 20.22
C ILE A 68 -9.43 -8.19 19.72
N ALA A 69 -9.74 -8.80 18.56
CA ALA A 69 -11.10 -8.84 18.03
C ALA A 69 -12.08 -9.50 19.02
N LEU A 70 -11.69 -10.60 19.67
CA LEU A 70 -12.51 -11.32 20.66
C LEU A 70 -12.88 -10.48 21.90
N LYS A 71 -12.15 -9.40 22.22
CA LYS A 71 -12.53 -8.47 23.28
C LYS A 71 -13.79 -7.64 22.93
N TYR A 72 -14.12 -7.56 21.65
CA TYR A 72 -15.18 -6.69 21.12
C TYR A 72 -16.41 -7.43 20.59
N GLY A 73 -16.32 -8.75 20.44
CA GLY A 73 -17.43 -9.55 19.93
C GLY A 73 -17.04 -10.97 19.63
N ARG A 74 -17.78 -11.63 18.75
CA ARG A 74 -17.48 -12.99 18.29
C ARG A 74 -16.82 -12.96 16.91
N ILE A 75 -15.98 -13.96 16.64
CA ILE A 75 -15.44 -14.15 15.29
C ILE A 75 -16.53 -14.79 14.42
N ALA A 76 -16.93 -14.09 13.37
CA ALA A 76 -17.93 -14.56 12.41
C ALA A 76 -17.30 -15.41 11.30
N ASP A 77 -16.06 -15.07 10.91
CA ASP A 77 -15.27 -15.81 9.92
C ASP A 77 -13.79 -15.50 10.16
N GLU A 78 -12.91 -16.43 9.80
CA GLU A 78 -11.47 -16.23 9.93
C GLU A 78 -10.71 -17.08 8.91
N GLN A 79 -9.60 -16.55 8.40
CA GLN A 79 -8.77 -17.21 7.40
C GLN A 79 -7.30 -16.89 7.64
N LEU A 80 -6.47 -17.92 7.83
CA LEU A 80 -5.02 -17.82 7.83
C LEU A 80 -4.48 -18.26 6.45
N LYS A 81 -4.82 -17.52 5.40
CA LYS A 81 -4.33 -17.80 4.04
C LYS A 81 -2.87 -17.35 3.87
N HIS A 82 -2.20 -17.90 2.84
CA HIS A 82 -0.80 -17.59 2.57
C HIS A 82 -0.50 -16.09 2.41
N ASN A 83 -1.39 -15.33 1.77
CA ASN A 83 -1.10 -13.94 1.39
C ASN A 83 -1.82 -12.88 2.23
N ASP A 84 -3.02 -13.13 2.71
CA ASP A 84 -3.84 -12.13 3.39
C ASP A 84 -4.66 -12.77 4.51
N PRO A 85 -4.08 -12.98 5.71
CA PRO A 85 -4.83 -13.36 6.89
C PRO A 85 -5.98 -12.39 7.17
N LEU A 86 -7.13 -12.95 7.57
CA LEU A 86 -8.37 -12.22 7.78
C LEU A 86 -9.04 -12.67 9.07
N VAL A 87 -9.51 -11.70 9.86
CA VAL A 87 -10.41 -11.91 10.99
C VAL A 87 -11.67 -11.08 10.75
N VAL A 88 -12.84 -11.70 10.79
CA VAL A 88 -14.15 -11.05 10.64
C VAL A 88 -14.86 -11.02 11.97
N LEU A 89 -15.00 -9.82 12.51
CA LEU A 89 -15.63 -9.56 13.81
C LEU A 89 -17.11 -9.23 13.63
N ASP A 90 -17.98 -9.97 14.31
CA ASP A 90 -19.37 -9.60 14.58
C ASP A 90 -19.43 -9.00 16.00
N TYR A 91 -19.45 -7.69 16.07
CA TYR A 91 -19.49 -6.96 17.34
C TYR A 91 -20.91 -6.71 17.83
N GLU A 92 -21.92 -6.84 16.97
CA GLU A 92 -23.33 -6.70 17.33
C GLU A 92 -24.26 -7.24 16.23
N LYS A 93 -25.27 -7.99 16.66
CA LYS A 93 -26.27 -8.58 15.74
C LYS A 93 -27.02 -7.51 14.95
N GLY A 94 -26.99 -7.67 13.62
CA GLY A 94 -27.68 -6.74 12.69
C GLY A 94 -26.83 -5.56 12.22
N GLU A 95 -25.64 -5.39 12.77
CA GLU A 95 -24.66 -4.43 12.28
C GLU A 95 -23.73 -5.06 11.24
N GLN A 96 -23.00 -4.22 10.50
CA GLN A 96 -21.99 -4.64 9.55
C GLN A 96 -20.80 -5.27 10.26
N ASN A 97 -20.37 -6.44 9.82
CA ASN A 97 -19.13 -7.06 10.33
C ASN A 97 -17.92 -6.19 10.03
N LEU A 98 -16.97 -6.14 10.98
CA LEU A 98 -15.71 -5.45 10.83
C LEU A 98 -14.61 -6.45 10.47
N LYS A 99 -13.91 -6.21 9.37
CA LYS A 99 -12.81 -7.08 8.92
C LYS A 99 -11.47 -6.47 9.32
N LEU A 100 -10.62 -7.30 9.92
CA LEU A 100 -9.21 -6.99 10.15
C LEU A 100 -8.40 -7.81 9.15
N LYS A 101 -7.75 -7.13 8.20
CA LYS A 101 -6.99 -7.76 7.12
C LYS A 101 -5.50 -7.49 7.31
N LEU A 102 -4.69 -8.53 7.14
CA LEU A 102 -3.25 -8.46 7.25
C LEU A 102 -2.62 -8.78 5.90
N SER A 103 -2.07 -7.77 5.23
CA SER A 103 -1.36 -7.96 3.95
C SER A 103 0.07 -8.37 4.20
N THR A 104 0.49 -9.43 3.50
CA THR A 104 1.87 -9.97 3.55
C THR A 104 2.65 -9.68 2.27
N ARG A 105 2.07 -8.94 1.32
CA ARG A 105 2.74 -8.55 0.07
C ARG A 105 3.81 -7.49 0.34
N PHE A 106 4.97 -7.68 -0.25
CA PHE A 106 6.07 -6.73 -0.15
C PHE A 106 6.06 -5.73 -1.31
N PHE A 107 6.04 -4.45 -0.97
CA PHE A 107 6.30 -3.32 -1.86
C PHE A 107 7.20 -2.33 -1.13
N ASP A 108 7.90 -1.49 -1.87
CA ASP A 108 8.77 -0.43 -1.31
C ASP A 108 7.92 0.74 -0.76
N ASN A 109 7.11 0.41 0.26
CA ASN A 109 6.16 1.32 0.88
C ASN A 109 6.83 2.19 1.94
N HIS A 110 6.33 3.42 2.07
CA HIS A 110 6.74 4.38 3.08
C HIS A 110 5.62 4.61 4.10
N TYR A 111 6.02 4.87 5.33
CA TYR A 111 5.11 5.06 6.45
C TYR A 111 5.52 6.29 7.26
N GLU A 112 4.53 6.99 7.79
CA GLU A 112 4.71 8.11 8.70
C GLU A 112 3.96 7.86 10.00
N LEU A 113 4.52 8.36 11.10
CA LEU A 113 3.88 8.21 12.41
C LEU A 113 2.81 9.29 12.59
N LYS A 114 1.55 8.88 12.69
CA LYS A 114 0.41 9.77 12.92
C LYS A 114 -0.24 9.49 14.27
N ASN A 115 -0.80 10.51 14.91
CA ASN A 115 -1.52 10.36 16.18
C ASN A 115 -3.03 10.29 15.94
N LEU A 116 -3.66 9.25 16.51
CA LEU A 116 -5.11 9.08 16.52
C LEU A 116 -5.60 8.85 17.94
N ALA A 117 -6.30 9.83 18.49
CA ALA A 117 -6.87 9.77 19.84
C ALA A 117 -5.85 9.35 20.93
N GLY A 118 -4.62 9.89 20.85
CA GLY A 118 -3.54 9.63 21.80
C GLY A 118 -2.67 8.39 21.49
N THR A 119 -2.97 7.64 20.45
CA THR A 119 -2.18 6.47 19.99
C THR A 119 -1.38 6.83 18.75
N ASN A 120 -0.08 6.55 18.77
CA ASN A 120 0.79 6.73 17.60
C ASN A 120 0.70 5.51 16.68
N ILE A 121 0.41 5.75 15.43
CA ILE A 121 0.13 4.72 14.41
C ILE A 121 1.06 4.94 13.23
N PRO A 122 1.89 3.95 12.82
CA PRO A 122 2.55 3.98 11.52
C PRO A 122 1.49 3.87 10.42
N VAL A 123 1.35 4.91 9.61
CA VAL A 123 0.35 5.00 8.53
C VAL A 123 1.08 5.09 7.20
N MET A 124 0.63 4.33 6.20
CA MET A 124 1.15 4.43 4.85
C MET A 124 0.98 5.87 4.33
N VAL A 125 2.03 6.42 3.71
CA VAL A 125 1.99 7.79 3.18
C VAL A 125 1.01 7.93 2.01
N GLU A 126 0.49 9.13 1.81
CA GLU A 126 -0.55 9.39 0.80
C GLU A 126 -0.12 9.02 -0.63
N PRO A 127 1.12 9.31 -1.10
CA PRO A 127 1.56 8.93 -2.45
C PRO A 127 1.55 7.42 -2.71
N ASP A 128 1.91 6.62 -1.70
CA ASP A 128 1.94 5.17 -1.80
C ASP A 128 0.52 4.59 -1.79
N MET A 129 -0.37 5.14 -0.95
CA MET A 129 -1.78 4.77 -0.97
C MET A 129 -2.45 5.10 -2.30
N PHE A 130 -2.17 6.27 -2.88
CA PHE A 130 -2.68 6.62 -4.20
C PHE A 130 -2.18 5.63 -5.27
N ALA A 131 -0.88 5.29 -5.27
CA ALA A 131 -0.33 4.31 -6.19
C ALA A 131 -1.03 2.95 -6.08
N HIS A 132 -1.24 2.45 -4.85
CA HIS A 132 -1.96 1.20 -4.64
C HIS A 132 -3.42 1.25 -5.08
N LYS A 133 -4.12 2.39 -4.89
CA LYS A 133 -5.49 2.59 -5.36
C LYS A 133 -5.57 2.65 -6.88
N LEU A 134 -4.63 3.33 -7.52
CA LEU A 134 -4.56 3.37 -8.97
C LEU A 134 -4.34 1.97 -9.56
N CYS A 135 -3.43 1.18 -8.97
CA CYS A 135 -3.22 -0.21 -9.38
C CYS A 135 -4.47 -1.08 -9.19
N ALA A 136 -5.22 -0.89 -8.10
CA ALA A 136 -6.41 -1.67 -7.81
C ALA A 136 -7.51 -1.54 -8.89
N LEU A 137 -7.49 -0.46 -9.68
CA LEU A 137 -8.44 -0.23 -10.78
C LEU A 137 -8.44 -1.37 -11.81
N LEU A 138 -7.25 -1.93 -12.11
CA LEU A 138 -7.08 -2.97 -13.14
C LEU A 138 -6.53 -4.31 -12.60
N ASP A 139 -6.11 -4.38 -11.33
CA ASP A 139 -5.50 -5.55 -10.71
C ASP A 139 -6.54 -6.52 -10.10
N ARG A 140 -7.82 -6.25 -10.26
CA ARG A 140 -8.93 -7.04 -9.73
C ARG A 140 -9.83 -7.56 -10.85
N ASP A 141 -10.56 -8.63 -10.58
CA ASP A 141 -11.64 -9.11 -11.45
C ASP A 141 -12.83 -8.11 -11.43
N GLY A 142 -12.71 -7.06 -12.23
CA GLY A 142 -13.70 -5.99 -12.36
C GLY A 142 -13.38 -4.74 -11.51
N MET A 143 -13.61 -3.60 -12.14
CA MET A 143 -13.48 -2.28 -11.55
C MET A 143 -14.60 -2.03 -10.54
N THR A 144 -14.29 -1.48 -9.37
CA THR A 144 -15.30 -1.12 -8.38
C THR A 144 -15.53 0.38 -8.32
N GLY A 145 -16.75 0.79 -7.94
CA GLY A 145 -17.04 2.20 -7.74
C GLY A 145 -16.21 2.85 -6.64
N HIS A 146 -15.77 2.08 -5.64
CA HIS A 146 -14.85 2.57 -4.61
C HIS A 146 -13.49 2.96 -5.20
N ASP A 147 -12.94 2.14 -6.11
CA ASP A 147 -11.63 2.41 -6.72
C ASP A 147 -11.68 3.69 -7.57
N VAL A 148 -12.72 3.85 -8.40
CA VAL A 148 -12.92 5.06 -9.21
C VAL A 148 -13.10 6.30 -8.34
N PHE A 149 -13.91 6.20 -7.27
CA PHE A 149 -14.14 7.29 -6.33
C PHE A 149 -12.85 7.72 -5.62
N ASP A 150 -12.06 6.76 -5.15
CA ASP A 150 -10.81 7.02 -4.43
C ASP A 150 -9.77 7.67 -5.36
N ILE A 151 -9.67 7.20 -6.61
CA ILE A 151 -8.78 7.84 -7.61
C ILE A 151 -9.23 9.26 -7.89
N HIS A 152 -10.54 9.49 -8.09
CA HIS A 152 -11.10 10.83 -8.26
C HIS A 152 -10.75 11.75 -7.07
N PHE A 153 -10.86 11.24 -5.85
CA PHE A 153 -10.51 11.97 -4.63
C PHE A 153 -9.04 12.40 -4.62
N PHE A 154 -8.10 11.50 -4.89
CA PHE A 154 -6.67 11.83 -4.92
C PHE A 154 -6.33 12.84 -6.03
N LEU A 155 -6.89 12.66 -7.21
CA LEU A 155 -6.70 13.58 -8.34
C LEU A 155 -7.25 14.96 -8.02
N SER A 156 -8.45 15.06 -7.45
CA SER A 156 -9.10 16.32 -7.07
C SER A 156 -8.32 17.12 -6.01
N LYS A 157 -7.59 16.41 -5.12
CA LYS A 157 -6.67 17.01 -4.14
C LYS A 157 -5.32 17.39 -4.74
N GLN A 158 -5.09 17.05 -6.00
CA GLN A 158 -3.76 17.09 -6.60
C GLN A 158 -2.71 16.36 -5.76
N ALA A 159 -3.09 15.20 -5.16
CA ALA A 159 -2.18 14.41 -4.39
C ALA A 159 -1.02 13.90 -5.26
N PRO A 160 0.22 13.90 -4.77
CA PRO A 160 1.33 13.28 -5.50
C PRO A 160 1.17 11.77 -5.52
N ILE A 161 1.78 11.09 -6.52
CA ILE A 161 1.75 9.64 -6.64
C ILE A 161 3.16 9.04 -6.64
N HIS A 162 3.31 7.87 -6.03
CA HIS A 162 4.54 7.09 -6.09
C HIS A 162 4.52 6.19 -7.35
N ALA A 163 5.00 6.73 -8.48
CA ALA A 163 5.04 6.02 -9.75
C ALA A 163 5.81 4.70 -9.69
N GLY A 164 6.89 4.63 -8.90
CA GLY A 164 7.67 3.41 -8.72
C GLY A 164 6.86 2.22 -8.17
N ILE A 165 5.91 2.42 -7.27
CA ILE A 165 4.99 1.37 -6.80
C ILE A 165 4.08 0.91 -7.94
N VAL A 166 3.57 1.83 -8.76
CA VAL A 166 2.74 1.48 -9.93
C VAL A 166 3.53 0.60 -10.89
N GLU A 167 4.74 1.03 -11.27
CA GLU A 167 5.61 0.30 -12.19
C GLU A 167 6.02 -1.07 -11.64
N GLN A 168 6.36 -1.14 -10.35
CA GLN A 168 6.70 -2.38 -9.66
C GLN A 168 5.54 -3.38 -9.68
N ARG A 169 4.31 -2.90 -9.38
CA ARG A 169 3.12 -3.74 -9.23
C ARG A 169 2.52 -4.16 -10.57
N MET A 170 2.49 -3.23 -11.54
CA MET A 170 1.80 -3.44 -12.82
C MET A 170 2.73 -3.88 -13.94
N LYS A 171 4.07 -3.90 -13.72
CA LYS A 171 5.10 -4.27 -14.70
C LYS A 171 5.03 -3.46 -16.00
N LYS A 172 4.63 -2.18 -15.87
CA LYS A 172 4.50 -1.23 -16.96
C LYS A 172 5.05 0.12 -16.54
N LEU A 173 5.57 0.89 -17.48
CA LEU A 173 5.89 2.30 -17.24
C LEU A 173 4.65 3.06 -16.80
N PHE A 174 4.80 3.98 -15.87
CA PHE A 174 3.69 4.73 -15.27
C PHE A 174 2.79 5.40 -16.32
N ALA A 175 3.37 6.06 -17.32
CA ALA A 175 2.60 6.70 -18.40
C ALA A 175 1.73 5.70 -19.18
N ASN A 176 2.27 4.54 -19.53
CA ASN A 176 1.53 3.50 -20.25
C ASN A 176 0.39 2.91 -19.40
N TYR A 177 0.62 2.82 -18.09
CA TYR A 177 -0.42 2.36 -17.17
C TYR A 177 -1.57 3.37 -17.02
N LEU A 178 -1.28 4.68 -17.08
CA LEU A 178 -2.32 5.70 -17.14
C LEU A 178 -3.20 5.55 -18.39
N ASP A 179 -2.61 5.22 -19.56
CA ASP A 179 -3.37 4.94 -20.78
C ASP A 179 -4.35 3.77 -20.59
N ASP A 180 -3.88 2.67 -19.96
CA ASP A 180 -4.75 1.52 -19.65
C ASP A 180 -5.90 1.91 -18.71
N CYS A 181 -5.62 2.72 -17.67
CA CYS A 181 -6.65 3.21 -16.75
C CYS A 181 -7.71 4.05 -17.47
N ILE A 182 -7.29 4.99 -18.33
CA ILE A 182 -8.18 5.84 -19.12
C ILE A 182 -9.06 4.99 -20.05
N ALA A 183 -8.45 4.07 -20.80
CA ALA A 183 -9.18 3.16 -21.69
C ALA A 183 -10.24 2.33 -20.94
N ALA A 184 -9.90 1.80 -19.76
CA ALA A 184 -10.82 1.04 -18.94
C ALA A 184 -11.98 1.91 -18.40
N LEU A 185 -11.69 3.14 -17.95
CA LEU A 185 -12.72 4.07 -17.47
C LEU A 185 -13.68 4.50 -18.58
N GLN A 186 -13.23 4.61 -19.83
CA GLN A 186 -14.08 4.94 -20.98
C GLN A 186 -15.13 3.84 -21.30
N THR A 187 -14.87 2.62 -20.87
CA THR A 187 -15.76 1.46 -21.18
C THR A 187 -16.62 1.02 -20.00
N VAL A 188 -16.36 1.51 -18.78
CA VAL A 188 -17.05 1.06 -17.58
C VAL A 188 -18.49 1.60 -17.49
N SER A 189 -19.42 0.75 -17.03
CA SER A 189 -20.81 1.12 -16.81
C SER A 189 -21.00 1.84 -15.46
N THR A 190 -21.61 3.03 -15.48
CA THR A 190 -22.00 3.75 -14.25
C THR A 190 -22.92 2.92 -13.34
N LYS A 191 -23.76 2.05 -13.93
CA LYS A 191 -24.66 1.18 -13.17
C LYS A 191 -23.88 0.13 -12.34
N GLU A 192 -22.84 -0.46 -12.92
CA GLU A 192 -21.98 -1.43 -12.24
C GLU A 192 -21.21 -0.77 -11.11
N LEU A 193 -20.65 0.42 -11.36
CA LEU A 193 -19.92 1.17 -10.32
C LEU A 193 -20.80 1.55 -9.12
N MET A 194 -22.06 1.89 -9.37
CA MET A 194 -22.99 2.27 -8.30
C MET A 194 -23.40 1.12 -7.39
N GLN A 195 -23.34 -0.14 -7.84
CA GLN A 195 -23.74 -1.30 -7.03
C GLN A 195 -22.90 -1.45 -5.75
N ASN A 196 -21.62 -1.07 -5.80
CA ASN A 196 -20.68 -1.32 -4.73
C ASN A 196 -20.37 -0.09 -3.84
N VAL A 197 -20.76 1.12 -4.27
CA VAL A 197 -20.34 2.35 -3.59
C VAL A 197 -21.53 3.20 -3.11
N GLY A 198 -22.71 2.94 -3.64
CA GLY A 198 -23.89 3.80 -3.44
C GLY A 198 -24.34 4.00 -1.99
N GLU A 199 -23.99 3.09 -1.07
CA GLU A 199 -24.32 3.18 0.35
C GLU A 199 -23.30 4.01 1.16
N PHE A 200 -22.09 4.23 0.61
CA PHE A 200 -20.96 4.87 1.29
C PHE A 200 -20.70 6.30 0.83
N ILE A 201 -21.42 6.75 -0.20
CA ILE A 201 -21.31 8.11 -0.76
C ILE A 201 -22.67 8.82 -0.68
N GLU A 202 -22.65 10.08 -0.32
CA GLU A 202 -23.87 10.91 -0.21
C GLU A 202 -23.78 12.20 -1.04
N GLY A 203 -24.90 12.91 -1.14
CA GLY A 203 -24.98 14.26 -1.69
C GLY A 203 -24.61 14.38 -3.16
N LYS A 204 -23.88 15.43 -3.49
CA LYS A 204 -23.49 15.82 -4.86
C LYS A 204 -22.64 14.77 -5.55
N LEU A 205 -21.66 14.18 -4.84
CA LEU A 205 -20.76 13.16 -5.39
C LEU A 205 -21.51 11.91 -5.86
N LYS A 206 -22.54 11.50 -5.10
CA LYS A 206 -23.42 10.39 -5.52
C LYS A 206 -24.18 10.69 -6.82
N GLN A 207 -24.64 11.92 -6.97
CA GLN A 207 -25.32 12.35 -8.21
C GLN A 207 -24.36 12.41 -9.39
N GLU A 208 -23.14 12.94 -9.19
CA GLU A 208 -22.11 13.02 -10.24
C GLU A 208 -21.65 11.62 -10.67
N MET A 209 -21.56 10.67 -9.74
CA MET A 209 -21.24 9.28 -10.08
C MET A 209 -22.39 8.61 -10.87
N LYS A 210 -23.65 8.81 -10.47
CA LYS A 210 -24.81 8.28 -11.20
C LYS A 210 -24.93 8.82 -12.63
N SER A 211 -24.56 10.09 -12.85
CA SER A 211 -24.62 10.74 -14.15
C SER A 211 -23.43 10.47 -15.07
N GLY A 212 -22.38 9.76 -14.58
CA GLY A 212 -21.12 9.56 -15.29
C GLY A 212 -20.13 10.73 -15.19
N LYS A 213 -20.55 11.91 -14.73
CA LYS A 213 -19.69 13.10 -14.64
C LYS A 213 -18.44 12.89 -13.80
N LEU A 214 -18.50 12.06 -12.75
CA LEU A 214 -17.33 11.75 -11.93
C LEU A 214 -16.30 10.97 -12.75
N ILE A 215 -16.74 10.03 -13.60
CA ILE A 215 -15.87 9.25 -14.48
C ILE A 215 -15.21 10.18 -15.50
N ASP A 216 -16.00 11.02 -16.19
CA ASP A 216 -15.49 11.94 -17.20
C ASP A 216 -14.41 12.84 -16.62
N ARG A 217 -14.66 13.46 -15.46
CA ARG A 217 -13.66 14.27 -14.75
C ARG A 217 -12.43 13.49 -14.32
N THR A 218 -12.60 12.23 -13.90
CA THR A 218 -11.47 11.39 -13.53
C THR A 218 -10.58 11.11 -14.73
N ILE A 219 -11.17 10.86 -15.90
CA ILE A 219 -10.44 10.71 -17.17
C ILE A 219 -9.69 12.01 -17.52
N GLU A 220 -10.35 13.16 -17.50
CA GLU A 220 -9.71 14.47 -17.76
C GLU A 220 -8.48 14.69 -16.85
N MET A 221 -8.64 14.45 -15.54
CA MET A 221 -7.54 14.61 -14.59
C MET A 221 -6.41 13.58 -14.79
N LEU A 222 -6.70 12.36 -15.24
CA LEU A 222 -5.67 11.38 -15.60
C LEU A 222 -4.91 11.79 -16.86
N GLU A 223 -5.59 12.36 -17.88
CA GLU A 223 -4.94 12.91 -19.06
C GLU A 223 -4.01 14.10 -18.70
N GLU A 224 -4.43 14.97 -17.79
CA GLU A 224 -3.57 16.04 -17.27
C GLU A 224 -2.32 15.46 -16.57
N ARG A 225 -2.46 14.37 -15.80
CA ARG A 225 -1.33 13.68 -15.15
C ARG A 225 -0.32 13.09 -16.11
N LYS A 226 -0.72 12.72 -17.33
CA LYS A 226 0.22 12.28 -18.38
C LYS A 226 1.10 13.45 -18.86
N ILE A 227 0.56 14.66 -18.90
CA ILE A 227 1.26 15.86 -19.36
C ILE A 227 2.13 16.44 -18.25
N VAL A 228 1.58 16.53 -17.04
CA VAL A 228 2.25 17.05 -15.84
C VAL A 228 2.18 16.01 -14.73
N PRO A 229 3.06 15.01 -14.72
CA PRO A 229 3.05 13.99 -13.70
C PRO A 229 3.48 14.57 -12.35
N PHE A 230 2.54 14.69 -11.42
CA PHE A 230 2.87 15.09 -10.06
C PHE A 230 3.29 13.85 -9.25
N ILE A 231 4.56 13.49 -9.38
CA ILE A 231 5.16 12.27 -8.84
C ILE A 231 5.95 12.61 -7.58
N THR A 232 5.77 11.82 -6.52
CA THR A 232 6.72 11.80 -5.41
C THR A 232 7.86 10.87 -5.79
N GLU A 233 9.07 11.42 -5.80
CA GLU A 233 10.28 10.66 -6.00
C GLU A 233 10.97 10.44 -4.65
N TYR A 234 11.24 9.18 -4.35
CA TYR A 234 12.09 8.81 -3.25
C TYR A 234 13.51 8.64 -3.80
N PRO A 235 14.52 9.36 -3.26
CA PRO A 235 15.87 9.36 -3.82
C PRO A 235 16.46 7.96 -4.02
N ARG A 236 16.21 7.04 -3.08
CA ARG A 236 16.67 5.64 -3.16
C ARG A 236 16.09 4.89 -4.37
N ASN A 237 14.88 5.22 -4.80
CA ASN A 237 14.23 4.56 -5.94
C ASN A 237 14.85 4.96 -7.29
N ARG A 238 15.64 6.04 -7.33
CA ARG A 238 16.42 6.44 -8.50
C ARG A 238 17.64 5.58 -8.75
N MET A 239 18.11 4.82 -7.73
CA MET A 239 19.25 3.95 -7.89
C MET A 239 18.88 2.75 -8.78
N PRO A 240 19.48 2.63 -9.96
CA PRO A 240 19.15 1.59 -10.93
C PRO A 240 19.78 0.27 -10.52
N ILE A 241 18.98 -0.70 -10.12
CA ILE A 241 19.41 -2.07 -9.85
C ILE A 241 19.10 -2.90 -11.08
N GLU A 242 20.14 -3.40 -11.77
CA GLU A 242 20.01 -4.24 -12.97
C GLU A 242 19.78 -5.70 -12.61
N ASP A 243 20.54 -6.19 -11.61
CA ASP A 243 20.39 -7.54 -11.10
C ASP A 243 20.64 -7.58 -9.59
N VAL A 244 20.00 -8.52 -8.91
CA VAL A 244 20.16 -8.70 -7.45
C VAL A 244 19.88 -10.15 -7.07
N THR A 245 20.76 -10.71 -6.23
CA THR A 245 20.64 -12.10 -5.74
C THR A 245 21.28 -12.25 -4.37
N ILE A 246 21.03 -13.39 -3.74
CA ILE A 246 21.74 -13.81 -2.53
C ILE A 246 22.61 -15.01 -2.84
N THR A 247 23.83 -15.01 -2.33
CA THR A 247 24.77 -16.13 -2.30
C THR A 247 25.25 -16.40 -0.89
N HIS A 248 26.05 -17.45 -0.73
CA HIS A 248 26.66 -17.79 0.56
C HIS A 248 28.19 -17.69 0.46
N SER A 249 28.80 -17.06 1.46
CA SER A 249 30.26 -17.10 1.57
C SER A 249 30.75 -18.50 1.96
N PRO A 250 32.06 -18.80 1.79
CA PRO A 250 32.64 -20.05 2.27
C PRO A 250 32.43 -20.31 3.78
N GLU A 251 32.27 -19.25 4.58
CA GLU A 251 31.97 -19.30 6.00
C GLU A 251 30.48 -19.44 6.31
N GLY A 252 29.62 -19.59 5.28
CA GLY A 252 28.19 -19.76 5.43
C GLY A 252 27.39 -18.47 5.69
N LYS A 253 27.98 -17.28 5.49
CA LYS A 253 27.28 -16.02 5.62
C LYS A 253 26.40 -15.74 4.39
N ASN A 254 25.28 -15.07 4.60
CA ASN A 254 24.38 -14.63 3.52
C ASN A 254 24.89 -13.33 2.91
N ILE A 255 25.20 -13.34 1.63
CA ILE A 255 25.75 -12.21 0.90
C ILE A 255 24.76 -11.75 -0.16
N LEU A 256 24.31 -10.50 -0.05
CA LEU A 256 23.56 -9.80 -1.07
C LEU A 256 24.52 -9.36 -2.17
N LEU A 257 24.28 -9.81 -3.40
CA LEU A 257 24.96 -9.33 -4.60
C LEU A 257 24.02 -8.42 -5.37
N ALA A 258 24.44 -7.19 -5.66
CA ALA A 258 23.66 -6.25 -6.44
C ALA A 258 24.49 -5.66 -7.58
N GLN A 259 23.99 -5.72 -8.80
CA GLN A 259 24.53 -5.01 -9.95
C GLN A 259 23.81 -3.67 -10.11
N ILE A 260 24.55 -2.60 -9.94
CA ILE A 260 24.06 -1.23 -10.17
C ILE A 260 24.52 -0.82 -11.56
N ALA A 261 23.64 -0.17 -12.33
CA ALA A 261 23.89 0.17 -13.74
C ALA A 261 25.29 0.72 -14.00
N GLY A 262 25.98 0.07 -14.93
CA GLY A 262 27.35 0.45 -15.34
C GLY A 262 28.47 0.16 -14.34
N LYS A 263 28.21 -0.65 -13.29
CA LYS A 263 29.19 -1.02 -12.27
C LYS A 263 29.36 -2.53 -12.12
N SER A 264 30.47 -2.97 -11.52
CA SER A 264 30.64 -4.34 -11.04
C SER A 264 29.66 -4.66 -9.92
N PHE A 265 29.44 -5.94 -9.65
CA PHE A 265 28.62 -6.37 -8.51
C PHE A 265 29.16 -5.80 -7.20
N MET A 266 28.25 -5.30 -6.39
CA MET A 266 28.51 -4.91 -5.01
C MET A 266 28.07 -6.05 -4.09
N GLU A 267 28.86 -6.29 -3.04
CA GLU A 267 28.67 -7.39 -2.09
C GLU A 267 28.42 -6.84 -0.70
N LYS A 268 27.40 -7.35 -0.01
CA LYS A 268 27.07 -6.98 1.37
C LYS A 268 26.58 -8.18 2.15
N GLU A 269 27.15 -8.42 3.32
CA GLU A 269 26.60 -9.37 4.28
C GLU A 269 25.25 -8.84 4.79
N ILE A 270 24.20 -9.66 4.69
CA ILE A 270 22.87 -9.39 5.24
C ILE A 270 22.66 -10.18 6.53
N SER A 271 21.86 -9.62 7.43
CA SER A 271 21.55 -10.25 8.70
C SER A 271 20.72 -11.55 8.53
N THR A 272 20.81 -12.44 9.52
CA THR A 272 19.96 -13.63 9.58
C THR A 272 18.47 -13.27 9.54
N LYS A 273 18.07 -12.15 10.13
CA LYS A 273 16.68 -11.66 10.10
C LYS A 273 16.26 -11.31 8.68
N GLU A 274 17.04 -10.53 7.95
CA GLU A 274 16.75 -10.16 6.55
C GLU A 274 16.66 -11.40 5.65
N PHE A 275 17.57 -12.35 5.84
CA PHE A 275 17.52 -13.62 5.10
C PHE A 275 16.26 -14.44 5.44
N SER A 276 15.86 -14.50 6.70
CA SER A 276 14.63 -15.18 7.13
C SER A 276 13.38 -14.53 6.52
N ILE A 277 13.32 -13.20 6.46
CA ILE A 277 12.24 -12.47 5.78
C ILE A 277 12.19 -12.85 4.30
N PHE A 278 13.34 -12.80 3.60
CA PHE A 278 13.43 -13.20 2.19
C PHE A 278 12.89 -14.62 1.94
N GLN A 279 13.29 -15.59 2.77
CA GLN A 279 12.83 -16.96 2.65
C GLN A 279 11.34 -17.12 2.92
N ALA A 280 10.79 -16.36 3.86
CA ALA A 280 9.39 -16.43 4.25
C ALA A 280 8.42 -15.79 3.23
N LEU A 281 8.90 -14.93 2.33
CA LEU A 281 8.08 -14.30 1.31
C LEU A 281 7.56 -15.36 0.31
N PRO A 282 6.24 -15.46 0.10
CA PRO A 282 5.66 -16.59 -0.63
C PRO A 282 5.83 -16.48 -2.15
N LYS A 283 5.95 -15.27 -2.69
CA LYS A 283 6.06 -15.02 -4.14
C LYS A 283 7.47 -14.63 -4.53
N ASP A 284 7.96 -15.14 -5.65
CA ASP A 284 9.26 -14.76 -6.20
C ASP A 284 9.36 -13.28 -6.51
N GLU A 285 8.26 -12.68 -6.90
CA GLU A 285 8.18 -11.23 -7.11
C GLU A 285 8.41 -10.44 -5.82
N ASP A 286 7.74 -10.81 -4.72
CA ASP A 286 7.92 -10.16 -3.42
C ASP A 286 9.37 -10.35 -2.93
N ARG A 287 9.97 -11.53 -3.18
CA ARG A 287 11.39 -11.80 -2.89
C ARG A 287 12.32 -10.88 -3.69
N LYS A 288 12.09 -10.75 -5.00
CA LYS A 288 12.87 -9.85 -5.84
C LYS A 288 12.74 -8.40 -5.41
N ASN A 289 11.53 -7.94 -5.12
CA ASN A 289 11.27 -6.59 -4.64
C ASN A 289 11.97 -6.32 -3.30
N PHE A 290 11.98 -7.30 -2.40
CA PHE A 290 12.69 -7.21 -1.13
C PHE A 290 14.21 -7.11 -1.32
N LEU A 291 14.80 -7.89 -2.22
CA LEU A 291 16.22 -7.80 -2.52
C LEU A 291 16.61 -6.45 -3.14
N VAL A 292 15.79 -5.90 -4.04
CA VAL A 292 15.99 -4.55 -4.59
C VAL A 292 15.94 -3.50 -3.49
N HIS A 293 14.98 -3.62 -2.57
CA HIS A 293 14.89 -2.75 -1.39
C HIS A 293 16.16 -2.83 -0.54
N LEU A 294 16.62 -4.03 -0.18
CA LEU A 294 17.86 -4.22 0.59
C LEU A 294 19.09 -3.65 -0.13
N ALA A 295 19.18 -3.82 -1.45
CA ALA A 295 20.28 -3.25 -2.22
C ALA A 295 20.27 -1.72 -2.15
N ARG A 296 19.12 -1.08 -2.30
CA ARG A 296 18.94 0.37 -2.17
C ARG A 296 19.29 0.86 -0.78
N GLU A 297 18.80 0.20 0.28
CA GLU A 297 19.13 0.54 1.68
C GLU A 297 20.63 0.47 1.96
N ASN A 298 21.32 -0.53 1.43
CA ASN A 298 22.73 -0.77 1.74
C ASN A 298 23.70 0.05 0.89
N TYR A 299 23.34 0.41 -0.36
CA TYR A 299 24.30 1.00 -1.30
C TYR A 299 23.97 2.42 -1.76
N PHE A 300 22.82 2.96 -1.38
CA PHE A 300 22.37 4.28 -1.86
C PHE A 300 23.37 5.40 -1.56
N ASP A 301 23.87 5.49 -0.34
CA ASP A 301 24.78 6.57 0.08
C ASP A 301 26.09 6.54 -0.71
N GLU A 302 26.59 5.35 -1.02
CA GLU A 302 27.79 5.16 -1.82
C GLU A 302 27.55 5.52 -3.29
N TRP A 303 26.44 5.07 -3.84
CA TRP A 303 26.01 5.39 -5.20
C TRP A 303 25.79 6.89 -5.37
N GLN A 304 25.13 7.56 -4.43
CA GLN A 304 24.88 9.01 -4.47
C GLN A 304 26.18 9.80 -4.47
N LYS A 305 27.12 9.49 -3.58
CA LYS A 305 28.43 10.16 -3.53
C LYS A 305 29.21 10.04 -4.85
N GLN A 306 29.07 8.94 -5.56
CA GLN A 306 29.72 8.75 -6.87
C GLN A 306 29.00 9.48 -7.99
N SER A 307 27.65 9.49 -7.97
CA SER A 307 26.82 10.20 -8.95
C SER A 307 27.06 11.72 -8.89
N ASP A 308 27.16 12.28 -7.67
CA ASP A 308 27.42 13.70 -7.46
C ASP A 308 28.82 14.12 -7.95
N ARG A 309 29.83 13.24 -7.85
CA ARG A 309 31.18 13.46 -8.38
C ARG A 309 31.24 13.46 -9.89
N ASN A 310 30.35 12.72 -10.56
CA ASN A 310 30.31 12.59 -12.01
C ASN A 310 29.41 13.64 -12.70
N THR A 311 28.66 14.43 -11.92
CA THR A 311 27.87 15.55 -12.46
C THR A 311 28.80 16.75 -12.69
N PRO A 312 29.03 17.21 -13.95
CA PRO A 312 29.87 18.37 -14.20
C PRO A 312 29.27 19.57 -13.47
N SER A 313 30.05 20.23 -12.61
CA SER A 313 29.64 21.51 -12.04
C SER A 313 29.43 22.48 -13.20
N LEU A 314 28.18 22.80 -13.53
CA LEU A 314 27.84 23.95 -14.32
C LEU A 314 28.38 25.18 -13.58
N LYS A 315 29.61 25.56 -13.90
CA LYS A 315 30.14 26.88 -13.51
C LYS A 315 29.22 27.92 -14.08
N ARG A 316 28.56 28.66 -13.21
CA ARG A 316 27.83 29.89 -13.52
C ARG A 316 28.79 30.95 -14.02
#